data_252d3e05f23eebd85bdad5a2c179efd7
#
_entry.id   252d3e05f23eebd85bdad5a2c179efd7
#
_cell.length_a   1.000
_cell.length_b   1.000
_cell.length_c   1.000
_cell.angle_alpha   90.00
_cell.angle_beta   90.00
_cell.angle_gamma   90.00
#
_symmetry.space_group_name_H-M   'P 1'
#
loop_
_entity.id
_entity.type
_entity.pdbx_description
1 polymer ?
#
loop_
_entity_poly.entity_id
_entity_poly.type
_entity_poly.pdbx_seq_one_letter_code
_entity_poly.pdbx_strand_id
1 'polypeptide(L)'
;MPVALLRRQTTAGYAGLLAWHPEEPSEGEKELQDSSAEAHEVEKTMKSYRKELWFNTRKRREYINITPQVEEAVRASGVKEGLCLVNAMHITASVHINDNEDGLIQDFDEWLEGLAPHEPTGRYRHNNTGEDNGDAHLKRTVMGREVVVAITGGALDFGPWEQIFYAEFDGMRRKRVLVKIIGD
;
A
#
# COMPACT_ATOMS: atom_id res chain seq x y z
N MET A 1 31.19 30.72 -38.09
CA MET A 1 30.45 31.87 -37.56
C MET A 1 30.31 31.66 -36.08
N PRO A 2 30.66 32.66 -35.23
CA PRO A 2 31.58 32.43 -34.14
C PRO A 2 30.90 32.16 -32.78
N VAL A 3 31.66 31.39 -32.00
CA VAL A 3 31.50 31.11 -30.58
C VAL A 3 31.64 32.43 -29.78
N ALA A 4 30.65 32.81 -28.98
CA ALA A 4 30.74 33.87 -28.03
C ALA A 4 31.16 33.34 -26.66
N LEU A 5 32.37 33.69 -26.28
CA LEU A 5 33.03 33.56 -25.02
C LEU A 5 32.35 34.50 -23.99
N LEU A 6 31.77 33.95 -22.93
CA LEU A 6 31.35 34.79 -21.79
C LEU A 6 32.32 34.57 -20.63
N ARG A 7 32.93 35.68 -20.29
CA ARG A 7 33.96 35.88 -19.26
C ARG A 7 33.48 35.53 -17.86
N ARG A 8 34.37 34.90 -17.12
CA ARG A 8 34.35 34.81 -15.66
C ARG A 8 34.40 36.23 -15.06
N GLN A 9 33.53 36.49 -14.10
CA GLN A 9 33.76 37.52 -13.12
C GLN A 9 33.97 36.85 -11.75
N THR A 10 35.10 37.19 -11.19
CA THR A 10 35.61 36.79 -9.90
C THR A 10 35.09 37.69 -8.80
N THR A 11 34.66 37.07 -7.70
CA THR A 11 34.91 37.43 -6.31
C THR A 11 34.61 38.80 -5.76
N ALA A 12 33.76 38.82 -4.74
CA ALA A 12 34.05 39.61 -3.53
C ALA A 12 33.55 38.80 -2.33
N GLY A 13 34.42 38.64 -1.38
CA GLY A 13 34.27 37.83 -0.18
C GLY A 13 33.28 38.44 0.81
N TYR A 14 32.59 37.57 1.50
CA TYR A 14 31.98 37.88 2.80
C TYR A 14 32.68 37.02 3.86
N ALA A 15 33.69 37.61 4.46
CA ALA A 15 34.19 37.17 5.76
C ALA A 15 33.39 37.90 6.84
N GLY A 16 32.55 37.21 7.53
CA GLY A 16 31.76 37.73 8.63
C GLY A 16 31.06 36.53 9.33
N LEU A 17 31.84 35.57 9.84
CA LEU A 17 31.35 34.63 10.82
C LEU A 17 31.11 35.38 12.13
N LEU A 18 29.89 35.81 12.37
CA LEU A 18 29.41 36.07 13.73
C LEU A 18 29.31 34.72 14.44
N ALA A 19 30.24 34.48 15.31
CA ALA A 19 30.17 33.36 16.24
C ALA A 19 28.93 33.54 17.12
N TRP A 20 27.90 32.72 16.89
CA TRP A 20 26.74 32.63 17.77
C TRP A 20 27.21 31.93 19.06
N HIS A 21 27.25 32.68 20.16
CA HIS A 21 27.42 32.13 21.50
C HIS A 21 26.01 31.96 22.11
N PRO A 22 25.51 30.75 22.35
CA PRO A 22 24.28 30.58 23.10
C PRO A 22 24.52 31.09 24.52
N GLU A 23 23.66 32.02 24.98
CA GLU A 23 23.62 32.41 26.39
C GLU A 23 23.24 31.17 27.24
N GLU A 24 23.94 30.98 28.34
CA GLU A 24 23.57 29.91 29.28
C GLU A 24 22.19 30.23 29.88
N PRO A 25 21.28 29.22 29.97
CA PRO A 25 19.97 29.42 30.53
C PRO A 25 20.05 29.88 31.99
N SER A 26 19.17 30.79 32.35
CA SER A 26 19.04 31.30 33.72
C SER A 26 18.66 30.16 34.71
N GLU A 27 18.96 30.34 36.00
CA GLU A 27 18.66 29.33 37.03
C GLU A 27 17.14 28.95 37.05
N GLY A 28 16.25 29.91 36.76
CA GLY A 28 14.82 29.65 36.68
C GLY A 28 14.39 28.83 35.44
N GLU A 29 15.17 28.87 34.35
CA GLU A 29 14.91 28.03 33.15
C GLU A 29 15.44 26.60 33.34
N LYS A 30 16.48 26.42 34.16
CA LYS A 30 16.98 25.09 34.54
C LYS A 30 15.99 24.33 35.45
N GLU A 31 15.31 25.01 36.38
CA GLU A 31 14.26 24.37 37.20
C GLU A 31 13.01 23.94 36.40
N LEU A 32 12.64 24.70 35.35
CA LEU A 32 11.53 24.36 34.47
C LEU A 32 11.85 23.18 33.52
N GLN A 33 13.12 22.98 33.17
CA GLN A 33 13.55 21.85 32.35
C GLN A 33 13.63 20.54 33.14
N ASP A 34 13.92 20.59 34.44
CA ASP A 34 14.06 19.37 35.28
C ASP A 34 12.72 18.81 35.72
N SER A 35 11.65 19.63 35.74
CA SER A 35 10.30 19.16 36.08
C SER A 35 9.52 18.51 34.92
N SER A 36 10.03 18.55 33.69
CA SER A 36 9.39 17.96 32.49
C SER A 36 10.01 16.62 32.06
N ALA A 37 11.02 16.10 32.79
CA ALA A 37 11.84 14.96 32.37
C ALA A 37 11.36 13.61 32.90
N GLU A 38 10.19 13.49 33.52
CA GLU A 38 9.59 12.19 33.88
C GLU A 38 8.40 11.82 32.97
N ALA A 39 8.48 12.12 31.67
CA ALA A 39 7.69 11.38 30.71
C ALA A 39 8.35 10.01 30.57
N HIS A 40 7.81 9.00 31.23
CA HIS A 40 8.16 7.60 30.93
C HIS A 40 7.98 7.38 29.44
N GLU A 41 9.07 7.37 28.69
CA GLU A 41 9.10 6.91 27.31
C GLU A 41 8.70 5.43 27.35
N VAL A 42 7.40 5.18 27.15
CA VAL A 42 6.88 3.82 26.96
C VAL A 42 7.58 3.31 25.71
N GLU A 43 8.51 2.40 25.89
CA GLU A 43 9.21 1.74 24.78
C GLU A 43 8.15 1.11 23.86
N LYS A 44 7.83 1.80 22.77
CA LYS A 44 6.88 1.33 21.76
C LYS A 44 7.52 0.16 21.02
N THR A 45 7.15 -1.05 21.40
CA THR A 45 7.65 -2.25 20.74
C THR A 45 6.89 -2.48 19.43
N MET A 46 7.63 -2.51 18.31
CA MET A 46 7.13 -2.83 17.00
C MET A 46 6.50 -4.22 16.98
N LYS A 47 5.20 -4.31 16.70
CA LYS A 47 4.47 -5.56 16.51
C LYS A 47 4.48 -5.99 15.05
N SER A 48 4.42 -7.28 14.83
CA SER A 48 4.30 -7.89 13.50
C SER A 48 3.29 -9.04 13.55
N TYR A 49 2.19 -8.91 12.81
CA TYR A 49 1.13 -9.89 12.74
C TYR A 49 0.96 -10.39 11.31
N ARG A 50 0.54 -11.66 11.16
CA ARG A 50 0.33 -12.29 9.85
C ARG A 50 -0.91 -13.16 9.89
N LYS A 51 -1.80 -12.98 8.88
CA LYS A 51 -2.96 -13.84 8.64
C LYS A 51 -3.00 -14.26 7.17
N GLU A 52 -3.46 -15.46 6.88
CA GLU A 52 -3.74 -15.91 5.52
C GLU A 52 -5.25 -16.07 5.34
N LEU A 53 -5.76 -15.51 4.27
CA LEU A 53 -7.12 -15.74 3.80
C LEU A 53 -7.05 -16.68 2.60
N TRP A 54 -7.97 -17.64 2.52
CA TRP A 54 -8.00 -18.62 1.43
C TRP A 54 -9.31 -18.54 0.69
N PHE A 55 -9.20 -18.45 -0.65
CA PHE A 55 -10.35 -18.35 -1.55
C PHE A 55 -10.32 -19.49 -2.55
N ASN A 56 -11.52 -19.97 -2.89
CA ASN A 56 -11.76 -20.90 -3.99
C ASN A 56 -13.06 -20.44 -4.67
N THR A 57 -12.91 -19.62 -5.70
CA THR A 57 -14.02 -18.98 -6.39
C THR A 57 -14.80 -19.99 -7.21
N ARG A 58 -16.09 -19.73 -7.43
CA ARG A 58 -16.98 -20.57 -8.23
C ARG A 58 -16.96 -20.19 -9.71
N LYS A 59 -16.55 -18.98 -10.00
CA LYS A 59 -16.44 -18.42 -11.33
C LYS A 59 -14.97 -18.19 -11.70
N ARG A 60 -14.70 -18.10 -13.00
CA ARG A 60 -13.37 -17.71 -13.51
C ARG A 60 -12.98 -16.33 -13.03
N ARG A 61 -13.90 -15.36 -13.12
CA ARG A 61 -13.74 -14.01 -12.57
C ARG A 61 -14.73 -13.79 -11.43
N GLU A 62 -14.22 -13.28 -10.33
CA GLU A 62 -15.02 -12.99 -9.14
C GLU A 62 -14.34 -11.90 -8.31
N TYR A 63 -15.14 -10.96 -7.78
CA TYR A 63 -14.69 -9.87 -6.93
C TYR A 63 -15.30 -10.06 -5.55
N ILE A 64 -14.46 -10.23 -4.55
CA ILE A 64 -14.89 -10.55 -3.18
C ILE A 64 -14.46 -9.42 -2.27
N ASN A 65 -15.42 -8.74 -1.62
CA ASN A 65 -15.13 -7.80 -0.56
C ASN A 65 -14.54 -8.54 0.64
N ILE A 66 -13.29 -8.24 0.97
CA ILE A 66 -12.54 -8.87 2.06
C ILE A 66 -12.25 -7.90 3.23
N THR A 67 -12.80 -6.70 3.18
CA THR A 67 -12.63 -5.69 4.23
C THR A 67 -12.90 -6.24 5.62
N PRO A 68 -14.03 -6.96 5.86
CA PRO A 68 -14.33 -7.47 7.21
C PRO A 68 -13.26 -8.45 7.74
N GLN A 69 -12.69 -9.28 6.88
CA GLN A 69 -11.64 -10.23 7.26
C GLN A 69 -10.31 -9.52 7.56
N VAL A 70 -10.01 -8.42 6.85
CA VAL A 70 -8.82 -7.61 7.09
C VAL A 70 -8.97 -6.80 8.37
N GLU A 71 -10.13 -6.20 8.63
CA GLU A 71 -10.45 -5.52 9.89
C GLU A 71 -10.31 -6.45 11.09
N GLU A 72 -10.81 -7.70 10.96
CA GLU A 72 -10.62 -8.71 12.00
C GLU A 72 -9.13 -8.97 12.28
N ALA A 73 -8.31 -9.04 11.20
CA ALA A 73 -6.87 -9.23 11.34
C ALA A 73 -6.20 -8.02 12.03
N VAL A 74 -6.63 -6.79 11.72
CA VAL A 74 -6.14 -5.56 12.38
C VAL A 74 -6.50 -5.60 13.87
N ARG A 75 -7.74 -5.90 14.23
CA ARG A 75 -8.15 -6.04 15.64
C ARG A 75 -7.34 -7.12 16.37
N ALA A 76 -7.12 -8.28 15.73
CA ALA A 76 -6.36 -9.38 16.30
C ALA A 76 -4.87 -9.07 16.47
N SER A 77 -4.29 -8.18 15.66
CA SER A 77 -2.90 -7.77 15.76
C SER A 77 -2.60 -6.93 17.00
N GLY A 78 -3.59 -6.20 17.51
CA GLY A 78 -3.45 -5.23 18.58
C GLY A 78 -2.59 -4.01 18.22
N VAL A 79 -2.28 -3.80 16.93
CA VAL A 79 -1.58 -2.61 16.41
C VAL A 79 -2.53 -1.43 16.44
N LYS A 80 -2.06 -0.29 16.94
CA LYS A 80 -2.81 0.96 17.00
C LYS A 80 -2.40 1.94 15.90
N GLU A 81 -1.11 2.05 15.65
CA GLU A 81 -0.53 2.91 14.61
C GLU A 81 0.39 2.07 13.75
N GLY A 82 0.18 2.05 12.42
CA GLY A 82 0.99 1.22 11.55
C GLY A 82 0.48 1.08 10.13
N LEU A 83 0.88 -0.03 9.51
CA LEU A 83 0.52 -0.35 8.13
C LEU A 83 -0.03 -1.78 8.03
N CYS A 84 -1.05 -1.94 7.21
CA CYS A 84 -1.64 -3.21 6.81
C CYS A 84 -1.37 -3.45 5.31
N LEU A 85 -0.52 -4.41 4.99
CA LEU A 85 -0.34 -4.93 3.64
C LEU A 85 -1.33 -6.07 3.40
N VAL A 86 -2.10 -5.98 2.31
CA VAL A 86 -2.99 -7.05 1.83
C VAL A 86 -2.57 -7.45 0.42
N ASN A 87 -2.11 -8.69 0.24
CA ASN A 87 -1.39 -9.11 -0.95
C ASN A 87 -1.95 -10.43 -1.52
N ALA A 88 -2.41 -10.42 -2.77
CA ALA A 88 -2.74 -11.65 -3.51
C ALA A 88 -1.47 -12.44 -3.81
N MET A 89 -1.42 -13.68 -3.32
CA MET A 89 -0.27 -14.57 -3.45
C MET A 89 -0.40 -15.49 -4.66
N HIS A 90 -0.96 -14.97 -5.74
CA HIS A 90 -1.08 -15.68 -7.02
C HIS A 90 -0.98 -14.69 -8.19
N ILE A 91 -0.38 -15.17 -9.28
CA ILE A 91 -0.02 -14.34 -10.44
C ILE A 91 -1.23 -13.98 -11.34
N THR A 92 -2.39 -14.58 -11.10
CA THR A 92 -3.66 -14.32 -11.82
C THR A 92 -4.75 -13.74 -10.92
N ALA A 93 -4.36 -13.23 -9.75
CA ALA A 93 -5.28 -12.60 -8.79
C ALA A 93 -4.69 -11.28 -8.28
N SER A 94 -5.56 -10.36 -7.88
CA SER A 94 -5.23 -9.02 -7.39
C SER A 94 -5.89 -8.71 -6.06
N VAL A 95 -5.40 -7.67 -5.40
CA VAL A 95 -6.10 -6.96 -4.34
C VAL A 95 -6.14 -5.48 -4.72
N HIS A 96 -7.31 -4.87 -4.60
CA HIS A 96 -7.53 -3.46 -4.90
C HIS A 96 -8.50 -2.82 -3.91
N ILE A 97 -8.59 -1.50 -3.93
CA ILE A 97 -9.54 -0.72 -3.14
C ILE A 97 -10.48 0.00 -4.09
N ASN A 98 -11.78 -0.10 -3.82
CA ASN A 98 -12.82 0.62 -4.54
C ASN A 98 -14.11 0.64 -3.72
N ASP A 99 -15.16 1.30 -4.22
CA ASP A 99 -16.49 1.27 -3.65
C ASP A 99 -17.16 -0.11 -3.84
N ASN A 100 -17.97 -0.51 -2.86
CA ASN A 100 -18.72 -1.77 -2.88
C ASN A 100 -20.13 -1.55 -3.46
N GLU A 101 -20.18 -1.23 -4.75
CA GLU A 101 -21.41 -0.99 -5.49
C GLU A 101 -21.49 -1.96 -6.68
N ASP A 102 -22.62 -2.66 -6.82
CA ASP A 102 -22.78 -3.76 -7.78
C ASP A 102 -22.63 -3.31 -9.24
N GLY A 103 -23.13 -2.12 -9.60
CA GLY A 103 -23.02 -1.58 -10.95
C GLY A 103 -21.56 -1.22 -11.29
N LEU A 104 -20.85 -0.60 -10.35
CA LEU A 104 -19.43 -0.28 -10.51
C LEU A 104 -18.58 -1.54 -10.64
N ILE A 105 -18.87 -2.59 -9.87
CA ILE A 105 -18.17 -3.88 -9.97
C ILE A 105 -18.40 -4.49 -11.36
N GLN A 106 -19.62 -4.38 -11.92
CA GLN A 106 -19.95 -4.88 -13.25
C GLN A 106 -19.24 -4.05 -14.33
N ASP A 107 -19.29 -2.72 -14.28
CA ASP A 107 -18.60 -1.82 -15.21
C ASP A 107 -17.10 -2.12 -15.24
N PHE A 108 -16.52 -2.35 -14.07
CA PHE A 108 -15.13 -2.68 -13.90
C PHE A 108 -14.75 -4.05 -14.50
N ASP A 109 -15.58 -5.08 -14.32
CA ASP A 109 -15.37 -6.41 -14.94
C ASP A 109 -15.44 -6.31 -16.46
N GLU A 110 -16.42 -5.57 -17.01
CA GLU A 110 -16.58 -5.32 -18.45
C GLU A 110 -15.40 -4.55 -19.02
N TRP A 111 -14.92 -3.51 -18.31
CA TRP A 111 -13.75 -2.73 -18.72
C TRP A 111 -12.49 -3.58 -18.80
N LEU A 112 -12.22 -4.40 -17.78
CA LEU A 112 -11.08 -5.31 -17.78
C LEU A 112 -11.17 -6.38 -18.87
N GLU A 113 -12.38 -6.88 -19.14
CA GLU A 113 -12.61 -7.81 -20.24
C GLU A 113 -12.43 -7.14 -21.61
N GLY A 114 -12.76 -5.85 -21.74
CA GLY A 114 -12.45 -5.05 -22.92
C GLY A 114 -10.94 -4.85 -23.16
N LEU A 115 -10.16 -4.66 -22.08
CA LEU A 115 -8.70 -4.50 -22.16
C LEU A 115 -7.97 -5.80 -22.50
N ALA A 116 -8.37 -6.90 -21.87
CA ALA A 116 -7.75 -8.21 -22.05
C ALA A 116 -8.84 -9.30 -22.10
N PRO A 117 -9.57 -9.42 -23.22
CA PRO A 117 -10.66 -10.39 -23.34
C PRO A 117 -10.14 -11.82 -23.20
N HIS A 118 -10.89 -12.67 -22.49
CA HIS A 118 -10.53 -14.08 -22.39
C HIS A 118 -10.59 -14.77 -23.76
N GLU A 119 -11.63 -14.51 -24.53
CA GLU A 119 -11.79 -15.11 -25.85
C GLU A 119 -11.40 -14.15 -27.01
N PRO A 120 -10.83 -14.67 -28.10
CA PRO A 120 -10.36 -16.05 -28.25
C PRO A 120 -9.03 -16.29 -27.52
N THR A 121 -8.93 -17.39 -26.78
CA THR A 121 -7.75 -17.74 -25.97
C THR A 121 -6.45 -17.77 -26.77
N GLY A 122 -6.51 -18.15 -28.07
CA GLY A 122 -5.35 -18.22 -28.96
C GLY A 122 -4.68 -16.87 -29.30
N ARG A 123 -5.27 -15.74 -28.90
CA ARG A 123 -4.65 -14.41 -29.09
C ARG A 123 -3.42 -14.17 -28.19
N TYR A 124 -3.29 -14.93 -27.12
CA TYR A 124 -2.22 -14.77 -26.15
C TYR A 124 -1.09 -15.76 -26.39
N ARG A 125 0.12 -15.26 -26.59
CA ARG A 125 1.32 -16.10 -26.79
C ARG A 125 1.62 -16.96 -25.56
N HIS A 126 1.23 -16.49 -24.36
CA HIS A 126 1.33 -17.24 -23.12
C HIS A 126 0.59 -18.58 -23.21
N ASN A 127 -0.56 -18.60 -23.85
CA ASN A 127 -1.40 -19.81 -23.98
C ASN A 127 -0.79 -20.88 -24.91
N ASN A 128 0.28 -20.56 -25.65
CA ASN A 128 1.05 -21.55 -26.42
C ASN A 128 1.76 -22.59 -25.52
N THR A 129 1.84 -22.36 -24.22
CA THR A 129 2.39 -23.27 -23.21
C THR A 129 1.40 -24.36 -22.77
N GLY A 130 0.17 -24.32 -23.27
CA GLY A 130 -0.94 -25.21 -22.85
C GLY A 130 -1.85 -24.62 -21.77
N GLU A 131 -1.61 -23.39 -21.34
CA GLU A 131 -2.48 -22.62 -20.46
C GLU A 131 -3.58 -21.89 -21.26
N ASP A 132 -4.60 -21.38 -20.55
CA ASP A 132 -5.68 -20.59 -21.14
C ASP A 132 -5.89 -19.24 -20.46
N ASN A 133 -4.91 -18.78 -19.66
CA ASN A 133 -5.05 -17.71 -18.69
C ASN A 133 -4.19 -16.46 -18.95
N GLY A 134 -3.74 -16.27 -20.19
CA GLY A 134 -2.96 -15.10 -20.59
C GLY A 134 -3.66 -13.77 -20.28
N ASP A 135 -4.99 -13.71 -20.44
CA ASP A 135 -5.83 -12.58 -20.07
C ASP A 135 -5.77 -12.27 -18.57
N ALA A 136 -5.79 -13.32 -17.74
CA ALA A 136 -5.76 -13.18 -16.28
C ALA A 136 -4.44 -12.59 -15.78
N HIS A 137 -3.31 -12.96 -16.40
CA HIS A 137 -2.01 -12.35 -16.11
C HIS A 137 -1.98 -10.86 -16.46
N LEU A 138 -2.59 -10.45 -17.56
CA LEU A 138 -2.65 -9.04 -17.98
C LEU A 138 -3.56 -8.24 -17.06
N LYS A 139 -4.77 -8.73 -16.76
CA LYS A 139 -5.70 -8.11 -15.79
C LYS A 139 -5.02 -7.89 -14.45
N ARG A 140 -4.35 -8.93 -13.92
CA ARG A 140 -3.60 -8.82 -12.68
C ARG A 140 -2.48 -7.79 -12.75
N THR A 141 -1.77 -7.68 -13.87
CA THR A 141 -0.68 -6.72 -14.04
C THR A 141 -1.19 -5.28 -14.00
N VAL A 142 -2.35 -5.01 -14.61
CA VAL A 142 -3.00 -3.69 -14.58
C VAL A 142 -3.50 -3.35 -13.17
N MET A 143 -4.11 -4.31 -12.48
CA MET A 143 -4.72 -4.12 -11.17
C MET A 143 -3.72 -4.03 -10.02
N GLY A 144 -2.50 -4.55 -10.20
CA GLY A 144 -1.55 -4.73 -9.11
C GLY A 144 -1.82 -5.99 -8.29
N ARG A 145 -0.95 -6.27 -7.36
CA ARG A 145 -1.03 -7.48 -6.53
C ARG A 145 -1.39 -7.22 -5.07
N GLU A 146 -1.18 -5.99 -4.58
CA GLU A 146 -1.37 -5.62 -3.18
C GLU A 146 -1.91 -4.21 -3.02
N VAL A 147 -2.44 -3.97 -1.83
CA VAL A 147 -2.70 -2.65 -1.28
C VAL A 147 -2.02 -2.51 0.07
N VAL A 148 -1.66 -1.28 0.42
CA VAL A 148 -1.19 -0.91 1.76
C VAL A 148 -2.13 0.15 2.30
N VAL A 149 -2.67 -0.10 3.49
CA VAL A 149 -3.59 0.81 4.18
C VAL A 149 -2.97 1.22 5.50
N ALA A 150 -3.08 2.48 5.86
CA ALA A 150 -2.70 2.97 7.17
C ALA A 150 -3.62 2.37 8.25
N ILE A 151 -3.04 2.16 9.45
CA ILE A 151 -3.80 1.85 10.65
C ILE A 151 -3.67 3.06 11.57
N THR A 152 -4.82 3.65 11.93
CA THR A 152 -4.92 4.78 12.83
C THR A 152 -5.90 4.44 13.95
N GLY A 153 -5.48 4.59 15.19
CA GLY A 153 -6.31 4.27 16.36
C GLY A 153 -6.76 2.81 16.45
N GLY A 154 -6.07 1.88 15.75
CA GLY A 154 -6.39 0.46 15.72
C GLY A 154 -7.45 0.05 14.68
N ALA A 155 -7.74 0.91 13.73
CA ALA A 155 -8.65 0.68 12.60
C ALA A 155 -7.97 0.97 11.27
N LEU A 156 -8.46 0.38 10.18
CA LEU A 156 -8.06 0.77 8.83
C LEU A 156 -8.50 2.21 8.56
N ASP A 157 -7.57 3.05 8.10
CA ASP A 157 -7.82 4.46 7.83
C ASP A 157 -8.24 4.63 6.36
N PHE A 158 -9.55 4.60 6.17
CA PHE A 158 -10.20 4.63 4.87
C PHE A 158 -10.96 5.93 4.62
N GLY A 159 -11.03 6.31 3.36
CA GLY A 159 -12.08 7.19 2.88
C GLY A 159 -13.46 6.52 2.99
N PRO A 160 -14.56 7.31 2.93
CA PRO A 160 -15.90 6.82 3.30
C PRO A 160 -16.44 5.67 2.45
N TRP A 161 -15.92 5.47 1.25
CA TRP A 161 -16.40 4.43 0.29
C TRP A 161 -15.35 3.36 -0.01
N GLU A 162 -14.17 3.45 0.61
CA GLU A 162 -13.08 2.52 0.35
C GLU A 162 -13.32 1.17 0.99
N GLN A 163 -13.25 0.12 0.16
CA GLN A 163 -13.34 -1.27 0.57
C GLN A 163 -12.24 -2.09 -0.11
N ILE A 164 -11.71 -3.08 0.56
CA ILE A 164 -10.68 -3.97 0.01
C ILE A 164 -11.35 -5.14 -0.69
N PHE A 165 -10.97 -5.36 -1.95
CA PHE A 165 -11.44 -6.49 -2.75
C PHE A 165 -10.30 -7.45 -3.09
N TYR A 166 -10.59 -8.74 -3.01
CA TYR A 166 -9.87 -9.77 -3.72
C TYR A 166 -10.50 -9.94 -5.09
N ALA A 167 -9.70 -9.77 -6.14
CA ALA A 167 -10.12 -9.97 -7.53
C ALA A 167 -9.47 -11.22 -8.11
N GLU A 168 -10.29 -12.15 -8.56
CA GLU A 168 -9.88 -13.38 -9.20
C GLU A 168 -10.13 -13.31 -10.71
N PHE A 169 -9.14 -13.71 -11.52
CA PHE A 169 -9.23 -13.69 -12.98
C PHE A 169 -9.06 -15.07 -13.63
N ASP A 170 -8.67 -16.09 -12.84
CA ASP A 170 -8.45 -17.48 -13.28
C ASP A 170 -8.88 -18.44 -12.16
N GLY A 171 -10.16 -18.41 -11.84
CA GLY A 171 -10.78 -19.05 -10.66
C GLY A 171 -10.83 -20.56 -10.66
N MET A 172 -11.67 -21.12 -9.76
CA MET A 172 -11.86 -22.56 -9.54
C MET A 172 -10.58 -23.28 -9.04
N ARG A 173 -9.65 -22.54 -8.50
CA ARG A 173 -8.43 -23.02 -7.83
C ARG A 173 -8.28 -22.35 -6.48
N ARG A 174 -7.76 -23.08 -5.50
CA ARG A 174 -7.51 -22.54 -4.17
C ARG A 174 -6.32 -21.60 -4.19
N LYS A 175 -6.55 -20.34 -3.84
CA LYS A 175 -5.54 -19.27 -3.77
C LYS A 175 -5.58 -18.57 -2.42
N ARG A 176 -4.47 -17.95 -2.04
CA ARG A 176 -4.37 -17.24 -0.78
C ARG A 176 -4.10 -15.76 -0.94
N VAL A 177 -4.57 -15.00 0.04
CA VAL A 177 -4.21 -13.60 0.28
C VAL A 177 -3.44 -13.55 1.59
N LEU A 178 -2.30 -12.86 1.59
CA LEU A 178 -1.52 -12.58 2.78
C LEU A 178 -1.94 -11.22 3.33
N VAL A 179 -2.32 -11.20 4.60
CA VAL A 179 -2.47 -9.98 5.40
C VAL A 179 -1.25 -9.88 6.32
N LYS A 180 -0.48 -8.80 6.18
CA LYS A 180 0.69 -8.51 7.02
C LYS A 180 0.51 -7.15 7.66
N ILE A 181 0.59 -7.11 8.98
CA ILE A 181 0.39 -5.89 9.78
C ILE A 181 1.67 -5.62 10.56
N ILE A 182 2.13 -4.38 10.52
CA ILE A 182 3.31 -3.91 11.23
C ILE A 182 2.99 -2.56 11.85
N GLY A 183 3.32 -2.39 13.13
CA GLY A 183 3.08 -1.14 13.87
C GLY A 183 3.31 -1.29 15.37
N ASP A 184 2.83 -0.35 16.14
CA ASP A 184 2.97 -0.28 17.60
C ASP A 184 1.63 -0.36 18.35
#